data_77d0a30fc7772b73ef84767c3314d691
#
_entry.id   77d0a30fc7772b73ef84767c3314d691
#
_cell.length_a   1.000
_cell.length_b   1.000
_cell.length_c   1.000
_cell.angle_alpha   90.00
_cell.angle_beta   90.00
_cell.angle_gamma   90.00
#
_symmetry.space_group_name_H-M   'P 1'
#
loop_
_entity.id
_entity.type
_entity.pdbx_description
1 polymer ?
#
loop_
_entity_poly.entity_id
_entity_poly.type
_entity_poly.pdbx_seq_one_letter_code
_entity_poly.pdbx_strand_id
1 'polypeptide(L)'
;APVLDFLSIIMRPLLIILERLLPIITAKSELTTDEEEIRQMARLGSQIGQIEDDEAAMISKVFQLNDLTAKDLMTPRVAAPTLPGRVSLQSVKTSLLENNSTWWVVLGDEVDKVVGVANREKLLVSLLQGESHLTPYELSENVEFVPEMIRVDRLLLGFNEDKNGVRVVVDEFGGFVGLIGAEAVLAVLAGWWRKSNK
;
A
#
# COMPACT_ATOMS: atom_id res chain seq x y z
N ALA A 1 -4.15 -68.19 -16.76
CA ALA A 1 -3.11 -68.96 -16.09
C ALA A 1 -3.38 -68.86 -14.58
N PRO A 2 -3.58 -70.00 -13.88
CA PRO A 2 -4.12 -69.98 -12.50
C PRO A 2 -3.22 -69.31 -11.46
N VAL A 3 -1.93 -69.14 -11.76
CA VAL A 3 -0.96 -68.49 -10.86
C VAL A 3 -1.18 -66.95 -10.77
N LEU A 4 -1.57 -66.33 -11.88
CA LEU A 4 -1.85 -64.90 -11.90
C LEU A 4 -3.14 -64.54 -11.17
N ASP A 5 -4.16 -65.42 -11.29
CA ASP A 5 -5.46 -65.27 -10.61
C ASP A 5 -5.30 -65.44 -9.09
N PHE A 6 -4.48 -66.40 -8.65
CA PHE A 6 -4.18 -66.60 -7.25
C PHE A 6 -3.39 -65.42 -6.63
N LEU A 7 -2.41 -64.88 -7.37
CA LEU A 7 -1.67 -63.71 -6.95
C LEU A 7 -2.56 -62.47 -6.84
N SER A 8 -3.51 -62.27 -7.77
CA SER A 8 -4.44 -61.14 -7.74
C SER A 8 -5.43 -61.21 -6.56
N ILE A 9 -5.83 -62.42 -6.15
CA ILE A 9 -6.71 -62.63 -4.97
C ILE A 9 -6.01 -62.26 -3.65
N ILE A 10 -4.72 -62.57 -3.54
CA ILE A 10 -3.91 -62.23 -2.34
C ILE A 10 -3.55 -60.74 -2.30
N MET A 11 -3.29 -60.14 -3.48
CA MET A 11 -2.93 -58.70 -3.58
C MET A 11 -4.13 -57.74 -3.43
N ARG A 12 -5.36 -58.18 -3.77
CA ARG A 12 -6.55 -57.30 -3.67
C ARG A 12 -6.79 -56.73 -2.26
N PRO A 13 -6.78 -57.54 -1.16
CA PRO A 13 -7.02 -56.96 0.15
C PRO A 13 -5.90 -56.00 0.59
N LEU A 14 -4.66 -56.25 0.15
CA LEU A 14 -3.53 -55.38 0.42
C LEU A 14 -3.68 -54.03 -0.31
N LEU A 15 -4.11 -54.07 -1.57
CA LEU A 15 -4.42 -52.84 -2.37
C LEU A 15 -5.57 -52.05 -1.75
N ILE A 16 -6.64 -52.72 -1.29
CA ILE A 16 -7.77 -52.04 -0.64
C ILE A 16 -7.37 -51.37 0.67
N ILE A 17 -6.49 -52.00 1.45
CA ILE A 17 -5.93 -51.42 2.68
C ILE A 17 -5.02 -50.25 2.34
N LEU A 18 -4.20 -50.36 1.30
CA LEU A 18 -3.30 -49.30 0.85
C LEU A 18 -4.10 -48.12 0.29
N GLU A 19 -5.13 -48.34 -0.56
CA GLU A 19 -6.03 -47.31 -1.05
C GLU A 19 -6.83 -46.60 0.05
N ARG A 20 -7.08 -47.29 1.17
CA ARG A 20 -7.80 -46.71 2.31
C ARG A 20 -6.87 -45.95 3.27
N LEU A 21 -5.58 -46.30 3.29
CA LEU A 21 -4.53 -45.60 4.05
C LEU A 21 -3.91 -44.44 3.29
N LEU A 22 -3.83 -44.53 1.93
CA LEU A 22 -3.31 -43.46 1.10
C LEU A 22 -4.04 -42.11 1.33
N PRO A 23 -5.38 -42.01 1.36
CA PRO A 23 -6.06 -40.74 1.62
C PRO A 23 -5.82 -40.19 3.04
N ILE A 24 -5.42 -41.08 4.00
CA ILE A 24 -5.03 -40.60 5.36
C ILE A 24 -3.62 -40.01 5.32
N ILE A 25 -2.74 -40.52 4.48
CA ILE A 25 -1.36 -40.03 4.30
C ILE A 25 -1.33 -38.84 3.32
N THR A 26 -2.21 -38.82 2.32
CA THR A 26 -2.39 -37.74 1.38
C THR A 26 -3.50 -36.75 1.80
N ALA A 27 -4.22 -37.06 2.91
CA ALA A 27 -5.23 -36.18 3.46
C ALA A 27 -4.54 -34.90 3.94
N LYS A 28 -4.77 -33.86 3.15
CA LYS A 28 -4.60 -32.48 3.52
C LYS A 28 -3.15 -31.97 3.60
N SER A 29 -2.44 -32.00 2.51
CA SER A 29 -1.92 -30.72 2.07
C SER A 29 -3.12 -29.93 1.55
N GLU A 30 -3.86 -29.23 2.40
CA GLU A 30 -4.51 -28.02 1.94
C GLU A 30 -3.39 -27.27 1.25
N LEU A 31 -3.55 -27.07 -0.06
CA LEU A 31 -2.70 -26.17 -0.84
C LEU A 31 -2.98 -24.75 -0.34
N THR A 32 -2.64 -24.48 0.92
CA THR A 32 -2.37 -23.14 1.37
C THR A 32 -1.03 -22.79 0.74
N THR A 33 -1.08 -22.41 -0.52
CA THR A 33 0.08 -21.85 -1.20
C THR A 33 0.48 -20.62 -0.38
N ASP A 34 1.56 -20.76 0.37
CA ASP A 34 2.10 -19.70 1.21
C ASP A 34 2.75 -18.65 0.29
N GLU A 35 2.77 -17.38 0.73
CA GLU A 35 3.42 -16.29 0.00
C GLU A 35 4.87 -16.64 -0.38
N GLU A 36 5.58 -17.34 0.49
CA GLU A 36 6.95 -17.76 0.24
C GLU A 36 7.04 -18.81 -0.88
N GLU A 37 6.08 -19.70 -0.99
CA GLU A 37 6.02 -20.69 -2.08
C GLU A 37 5.80 -19.97 -3.44
N ILE A 38 4.92 -18.97 -3.49
CA ILE A 38 4.70 -18.16 -4.69
C ILE A 38 5.98 -17.40 -5.07
N ARG A 39 6.68 -16.80 -4.08
CA ARG A 39 7.96 -16.13 -4.31
C ARG A 39 9.02 -17.07 -4.89
N GLN A 40 9.10 -18.31 -4.36
CA GLN A 40 10.02 -19.32 -4.87
C GLN A 40 9.67 -19.76 -6.28
N MET A 41 8.38 -19.97 -6.57
CA MET A 41 7.92 -20.30 -7.93
C MET A 41 8.24 -19.19 -8.93
N ALA A 42 8.04 -17.90 -8.54
CA ALA A 42 8.41 -16.78 -9.39
C ALA A 42 9.91 -16.73 -9.67
N ARG A 43 10.77 -16.97 -8.66
CA ARG A 43 12.23 -17.05 -8.84
C ARG A 43 12.65 -18.20 -9.74
N LEU A 44 12.05 -19.37 -9.58
CA LEU A 44 12.31 -20.52 -10.45
C LEU A 44 11.87 -20.26 -11.88
N GLY A 45 10.70 -19.62 -12.07
CA GLY A 45 10.21 -19.21 -13.38
C GLY A 45 11.19 -18.26 -14.09
N SER A 46 11.78 -17.31 -13.36
CA SER A 46 12.80 -16.39 -13.88
C SER A 46 14.08 -17.14 -14.27
N GLN A 47 14.58 -18.05 -13.40
CA GLN A 47 15.80 -18.85 -13.71
C GLN A 47 15.68 -19.70 -14.95
N ILE A 48 14.48 -20.20 -15.27
CA ILE A 48 14.23 -21.00 -16.50
C ILE A 48 13.75 -20.16 -17.68
N GLY A 49 13.70 -18.82 -17.53
CA GLY A 49 13.35 -17.88 -18.60
C GLY A 49 11.88 -17.84 -18.99
N GLN A 50 10.97 -18.31 -18.12
CA GLN A 50 9.51 -18.24 -18.33
C GLN A 50 8.88 -16.96 -17.79
N ILE A 51 9.56 -16.31 -16.87
CA ILE A 51 9.18 -15.03 -16.25
C ILE A 51 10.41 -14.13 -16.34
N GLU A 52 10.23 -12.84 -16.62
CA GLU A 52 11.33 -11.89 -16.60
C GLU A 52 11.78 -11.61 -15.14
N ASP A 53 13.04 -11.25 -14.95
CA ASP A 53 13.61 -10.95 -13.62
C ASP A 53 12.84 -9.81 -12.93
N ASP A 54 12.43 -8.80 -13.70
CA ASP A 54 11.64 -7.67 -13.21
C ASP A 54 10.24 -8.08 -12.76
N GLU A 55 9.60 -9.03 -13.45
CA GLU A 55 8.31 -9.58 -13.07
C GLU A 55 8.39 -10.36 -11.76
N ALA A 56 9.41 -11.22 -11.61
CA ALA A 56 9.64 -11.96 -10.36
C ALA A 56 9.95 -11.02 -9.19
N ALA A 57 10.70 -9.94 -9.44
CA ALA A 57 10.96 -8.89 -8.45
C ALA A 57 9.67 -8.16 -8.06
N MET A 58 8.78 -7.85 -9.02
CA MET A 58 7.51 -7.17 -8.76
C MET A 58 6.59 -8.02 -7.88
N ILE A 59 6.50 -9.34 -8.11
CA ILE A 59 5.74 -10.26 -7.26
C ILE A 59 6.21 -10.16 -5.80
N SER A 60 7.54 -10.16 -5.57
CA SER A 60 8.10 -10.01 -4.23
C SER A 60 7.75 -8.67 -3.57
N LYS A 61 7.69 -7.59 -4.35
CA LYS A 61 7.32 -6.26 -3.85
C LYS A 61 5.83 -6.14 -3.51
N VAL A 62 4.96 -6.81 -4.28
CA VAL A 62 3.52 -6.88 -3.95
C VAL A 62 3.32 -7.52 -2.58
N PHE A 63 4.00 -8.62 -2.29
CA PHE A 63 3.92 -9.23 -0.97
C PHE A 63 4.51 -8.33 0.13
N GLN A 64 5.54 -7.55 -0.18
CA GLN A 64 6.11 -6.60 0.77
C GLN A 64 5.09 -5.54 1.23
N LEU A 65 4.10 -5.17 0.40
CA LEU A 65 3.06 -4.22 0.80
C LEU A 65 2.23 -4.72 1.99
N ASN A 66 2.10 -6.04 2.15
CA ASN A 66 1.38 -6.65 3.26
C ASN A 66 2.07 -6.44 4.60
N ASP A 67 3.39 -6.27 4.59
CA ASP A 67 4.24 -6.10 5.77
C ASP A 67 4.44 -4.63 6.17
N LEU A 68 3.97 -3.70 5.33
CA LEU A 68 4.10 -2.26 5.53
C LEU A 68 2.80 -1.64 6.02
N THR A 69 2.95 -0.61 6.85
CA THR A 69 1.86 0.24 7.33
C THR A 69 1.99 1.66 6.80
N ALA A 70 0.92 2.46 6.95
CA ALA A 70 0.96 3.89 6.63
C ALA A 70 2.12 4.59 7.32
N LYS A 71 2.41 4.24 8.56
CA LYS A 71 3.53 4.77 9.36
C LYS A 71 4.89 4.59 8.71
N ASP A 72 5.10 3.46 8.00
CA ASP A 72 6.37 3.17 7.32
C ASP A 72 6.59 4.04 6.08
N LEU A 73 5.50 4.49 5.42
CA LEU A 73 5.54 5.18 4.13
C LEU A 73 5.13 6.65 4.18
N MET A 74 4.43 7.09 5.23
CA MET A 74 3.95 8.46 5.34
C MET A 74 5.10 9.48 5.38
N THR A 75 4.86 10.66 4.90
CA THR A 75 5.64 11.84 5.26
C THR A 75 5.24 12.23 6.68
N PRO A 76 6.13 12.10 7.68
CA PRO A 76 5.79 12.41 9.06
C PRO A 76 5.37 13.88 9.21
N ARG A 77 4.53 14.20 10.20
CA ARG A 77 4.01 15.53 10.50
C ARG A 77 5.10 16.62 10.50
N VAL A 78 6.26 16.33 11.08
CA VAL A 78 7.38 17.30 11.15
C VAL A 78 7.97 17.67 9.79
N ALA A 79 7.75 16.85 8.78
CA ALA A 79 8.20 17.06 7.39
C ALA A 79 7.03 17.29 6.42
N ALA A 80 5.80 17.02 6.84
CA ALA A 80 4.62 17.21 6.01
C ALA A 80 4.39 18.72 5.74
N PRO A 81 4.12 19.09 4.50
CA PRO A 81 3.82 20.48 4.16
C PRO A 81 2.45 20.87 4.73
N THR A 82 2.42 21.91 5.55
CA THR A 82 1.20 22.40 6.19
C THR A 82 0.97 23.88 5.89
N LEU A 83 -0.29 24.30 5.82
CA LEU A 83 -0.70 25.69 5.66
C LEU A 83 -1.75 26.05 6.71
N PRO A 84 -1.63 27.25 7.33
CA PRO A 84 -2.74 27.81 8.09
C PRO A 84 -3.93 28.04 7.16
N GLY A 85 -5.11 27.55 7.52
CA GLY A 85 -6.28 27.56 6.62
C GLY A 85 -6.85 28.94 6.36
N ARG A 86 -6.77 29.86 7.32
CA ARG A 86 -7.47 31.15 7.29
C ARG A 86 -6.60 32.37 6.94
N VAL A 87 -5.39 32.15 6.51
CA VAL A 87 -4.53 33.23 6.03
C VAL A 87 -4.73 33.44 4.52
N SER A 88 -4.36 34.61 4.00
CA SER A 88 -4.42 34.84 2.56
C SER A 88 -3.38 34.02 1.80
N LEU A 89 -3.69 33.63 0.56
CA LEU A 89 -2.72 32.94 -0.32
C LEU A 89 -1.44 33.75 -0.52
N GLN A 90 -1.53 35.10 -0.50
CA GLN A 90 -0.36 35.95 -0.61
C GLN A 90 0.66 35.69 0.51
N SER A 91 0.20 35.42 1.73
CA SER A 91 1.08 35.20 2.88
C SER A 91 1.80 33.85 2.85
N VAL A 92 1.24 32.85 2.17
CA VAL A 92 1.83 31.51 2.03
C VAL A 92 2.55 31.27 0.71
N LYS A 93 2.57 32.28 -0.17
CA LYS A 93 3.17 32.20 -1.51
C LYS A 93 4.62 31.70 -1.48
N THR A 94 5.45 32.23 -0.58
CA THR A 94 6.86 31.82 -0.47
C THR A 94 6.99 30.35 -0.14
N SER A 95 6.23 29.86 0.84
CA SER A 95 6.23 28.44 1.19
C SER A 95 5.83 27.53 0.03
N LEU A 96 4.82 27.94 -0.75
CA LEU A 96 4.38 27.21 -1.95
C LEU A 96 5.42 27.18 -3.06
N LEU A 97 6.27 28.19 -3.16
CA LEU A 97 7.34 28.27 -4.17
C LEU A 97 8.58 27.46 -3.74
N GLU A 98 8.88 27.44 -2.47
CA GLU A 98 10.07 26.75 -1.91
C GLU A 98 9.87 25.24 -1.80
N ASN A 99 8.65 24.77 -1.60
CA ASN A 99 8.34 23.35 -1.43
C ASN A 99 7.47 22.84 -2.59
N ASN A 100 7.95 21.80 -3.28
CA ASN A 100 7.32 21.23 -4.48
C ASN A 100 6.32 20.11 -4.18
N SER A 101 5.94 19.89 -2.92
CA SER A 101 4.94 18.86 -2.57
C SER A 101 3.62 19.14 -3.27
N THR A 102 3.04 18.10 -3.85
CA THR A 102 1.77 18.17 -4.59
C THR A 102 0.61 18.53 -3.66
N TRP A 103 0.57 17.91 -2.49
CA TRP A 103 -0.49 18.07 -1.51
C TRP A 103 -0.01 18.75 -0.25
N TRP A 104 -0.81 19.66 0.26
CA TRP A 104 -0.57 20.43 1.46
C TRP A 104 -1.71 20.22 2.45
N VAL A 105 -1.38 19.93 3.69
CA VAL A 105 -2.36 19.81 4.78
C VAL A 105 -2.80 21.19 5.20
N VAL A 106 -4.11 21.42 5.21
CA VAL A 106 -4.71 22.68 5.65
C VAL A 106 -5.14 22.53 7.10
N LEU A 107 -4.58 23.38 7.96
CA LEU A 107 -4.84 23.40 9.39
C LEU A 107 -5.93 24.42 9.75
N GLY A 108 -6.82 24.03 10.67
CA GLY A 108 -7.82 24.92 11.24
C GLY A 108 -7.27 25.86 12.33
N ASP A 109 -8.18 26.47 13.07
CA ASP A 109 -7.82 27.41 14.16
C ASP A 109 -7.31 26.71 15.43
N GLU A 110 -7.73 25.46 15.64
CA GLU A 110 -7.26 24.63 16.74
C GLU A 110 -5.91 24.00 16.38
N VAL A 111 -5.06 23.87 17.38
CA VAL A 111 -3.74 23.23 17.22
C VAL A 111 -3.93 21.83 16.63
N ASP A 112 -3.30 21.59 15.47
CA ASP A 112 -3.27 20.29 14.80
C ASP A 112 -4.58 19.78 14.21
N LYS A 113 -5.63 20.58 14.20
CA LYS A 113 -6.89 20.21 13.56
C LYS A 113 -6.77 20.34 12.04
N VAL A 114 -6.67 19.22 11.37
CA VAL A 114 -6.71 19.19 9.90
C VAL A 114 -8.14 19.42 9.43
N VAL A 115 -8.33 20.40 8.52
CA VAL A 115 -9.62 20.71 7.92
C VAL A 115 -9.73 20.17 6.49
N GLY A 116 -8.63 19.81 5.86
CA GLY A 116 -8.59 19.24 4.53
C GLY A 116 -7.18 19.25 3.96
N VAL A 117 -7.08 18.98 2.67
CA VAL A 117 -5.84 19.11 1.89
C VAL A 117 -6.06 20.06 0.73
N ALA A 118 -5.01 20.74 0.32
CA ALA A 118 -5.05 21.60 -0.86
C ALA A 118 -3.98 21.16 -1.87
N ASN A 119 -4.37 21.12 -3.14
CA ASN A 119 -3.45 20.85 -4.23
C ASN A 119 -2.62 22.10 -4.51
N ARG A 120 -1.28 21.97 -4.53
CA ARG A 120 -0.34 23.06 -4.77
C ARG A 120 -0.61 23.79 -6.09
N GLU A 121 -0.88 23.05 -7.16
CA GLU A 121 -1.16 23.64 -8.47
C GLU A 121 -2.39 24.55 -8.41
N LYS A 122 -3.47 24.10 -7.79
CA LYS A 122 -4.70 24.89 -7.60
C LYS A 122 -4.43 26.18 -6.84
N LEU A 123 -3.64 26.11 -5.75
CA LEU A 123 -3.24 27.29 -4.97
C LEU A 123 -2.41 28.28 -5.80
N LEU A 124 -1.45 27.78 -6.58
CA LEU A 124 -0.61 28.61 -7.45
C LEU A 124 -1.39 29.21 -8.61
N VAL A 125 -2.33 28.48 -9.21
CA VAL A 125 -3.20 28.99 -10.28
C VAL A 125 -4.06 30.13 -9.76
N SER A 126 -4.68 30.01 -8.58
CA SER A 126 -5.45 31.13 -7.97
C SER A 126 -4.57 32.36 -7.70
N LEU A 127 -3.32 32.15 -7.24
CA LEU A 127 -2.36 33.26 -7.10
C LEU A 127 -2.07 33.97 -8.44
N LEU A 128 -1.89 33.20 -9.52
CA LEU A 128 -1.63 33.76 -10.87
C LEU A 128 -2.84 34.49 -11.46
N GLN A 129 -4.05 34.05 -11.10
CA GLN A 129 -5.30 34.70 -11.50
C GLN A 129 -5.59 35.99 -10.71
N GLY A 130 -4.74 36.36 -9.76
CA GLY A 130 -4.89 37.54 -8.93
C GLY A 130 -5.81 37.36 -7.72
N GLU A 131 -6.21 36.12 -7.42
CA GLU A 131 -7.07 35.75 -6.29
C GLU A 131 -6.28 35.59 -4.99
N SER A 132 -5.30 36.47 -4.79
CA SER A 132 -4.37 36.37 -3.64
C SER A 132 -5.04 36.56 -2.27
N HIS A 133 -6.28 37.07 -2.26
CA HIS A 133 -7.11 37.24 -1.05
C HIS A 133 -7.78 35.95 -0.59
N LEU A 134 -7.96 34.95 -1.47
CA LEU A 134 -8.49 33.64 -1.08
C LEU A 134 -7.61 32.98 -0.03
N THR A 135 -8.19 32.04 0.68
CA THR A 135 -7.53 31.31 1.77
C THR A 135 -7.29 29.85 1.37
N PRO A 136 -6.28 29.18 1.93
CA PRO A 136 -6.11 27.72 1.76
C PRO A 136 -7.36 26.93 2.15
N TYR A 137 -8.13 27.39 3.13
CA TYR A 137 -9.38 26.77 3.55
C TYR A 137 -10.42 26.75 2.43
N GLU A 138 -10.63 27.86 1.73
CA GLU A 138 -11.60 27.98 0.62
C GLU A 138 -11.23 27.11 -0.58
N LEU A 139 -9.94 26.81 -0.76
CA LEU A 139 -9.41 25.99 -1.86
C LEU A 139 -9.13 24.53 -1.43
N SER A 140 -9.32 24.21 -0.15
CA SER A 140 -9.11 22.87 0.36
C SER A 140 -10.21 21.90 -0.09
N GLU A 141 -9.85 20.65 -0.12
CA GLU A 141 -10.71 19.53 -0.45
C GLU A 141 -10.80 18.59 0.74
N ASN A 142 -11.93 17.91 0.85
CA ASN A 142 -12.08 16.88 1.86
C ASN A 142 -11.06 15.76 1.63
N VAL A 143 -10.53 15.22 2.72
CA VAL A 143 -9.56 14.13 2.69
C VAL A 143 -9.98 13.02 3.65
N GLU A 144 -9.70 11.80 3.28
CA GLU A 144 -9.92 10.67 4.17
C GLU A 144 -8.81 10.57 5.22
N PHE A 145 -9.22 10.27 6.46
CA PHE A 145 -8.30 10.04 7.58
C PHE A 145 -8.12 8.54 7.76
N VAL A 146 -6.86 8.12 7.88
CA VAL A 146 -6.51 6.70 8.05
C VAL A 146 -5.62 6.50 9.27
N PRO A 147 -5.78 5.40 10.03
CA PRO A 147 -4.89 5.08 11.14
C PRO A 147 -3.45 4.84 10.69
N GLU A 148 -2.45 5.23 11.49
CA GLU A 148 -1.04 5.01 11.17
C GLU A 148 -0.68 3.52 10.99
N MET A 149 -1.43 2.62 11.63
CA MET A 149 -1.21 1.17 11.56
C MET A 149 -1.98 0.48 10.42
N ILE A 150 -2.69 1.23 9.57
CA ILE A 150 -3.35 0.63 8.39
C ILE A 150 -2.32 0.02 7.45
N ARG A 151 -2.58 -1.18 6.95
CA ARG A 151 -1.70 -1.85 5.99
C ARG A 151 -1.73 -1.16 4.64
N VAL A 152 -0.58 -1.15 3.97
CA VAL A 152 -0.39 -0.44 2.70
C VAL A 152 -1.19 -1.08 1.55
N ASP A 153 -1.42 -2.40 1.57
CA ASP A 153 -2.29 -3.07 0.60
C ASP A 153 -3.73 -2.55 0.65
N ARG A 154 -4.24 -2.25 1.84
CA ARG A 154 -5.57 -1.64 2.03
C ARG A 154 -5.62 -0.21 1.53
N LEU A 155 -4.56 0.56 1.78
CA LEU A 155 -4.44 1.93 1.25
C LEU A 155 -4.46 1.95 -0.28
N LEU A 156 -3.75 1.03 -0.92
CA LEU A 156 -3.70 0.94 -2.38
C LEU A 156 -5.10 0.73 -2.98
N LEU A 157 -5.92 -0.11 -2.37
CA LEU A 157 -7.31 -0.33 -2.81
C LEU A 157 -8.15 0.95 -2.64
N GLY A 158 -8.00 1.65 -1.50
CA GLY A 158 -8.71 2.91 -1.23
C GLY A 158 -8.34 4.04 -2.20
N PHE A 159 -7.08 4.13 -2.62
CA PHE A 159 -6.67 5.17 -3.60
C PHE A 159 -7.30 5.01 -4.97
N ASN A 160 -7.73 3.81 -5.38
CA ASN A 160 -8.43 3.60 -6.64
C ASN A 160 -9.84 4.20 -6.66
N GLU A 161 -10.44 4.39 -5.50
CA GLU A 161 -11.80 4.90 -5.34
C GLU A 161 -11.84 6.43 -5.18
N ASP A 162 -10.69 7.05 -4.88
CA ASP A 162 -10.61 8.47 -4.55
C ASP A 162 -9.85 9.29 -5.59
N LYS A 163 -10.40 10.49 -5.87
CA LYS A 163 -9.84 11.42 -6.87
C LYS A 163 -8.52 12.06 -6.43
N ASN A 164 -8.29 12.17 -5.13
CA ASN A 164 -7.18 12.97 -4.60
C ASN A 164 -5.89 12.16 -4.42
N GLY A 165 -5.98 10.83 -4.30
CA GLY A 165 -4.81 9.96 -4.16
C GLY A 165 -3.93 10.28 -2.95
N VAL A 166 -4.49 10.91 -1.90
CA VAL A 166 -3.79 11.31 -0.68
C VAL A 166 -4.66 11.04 0.54
N ARG A 167 -4.02 10.71 1.67
CA ARG A 167 -4.68 10.48 2.97
C ARG A 167 -3.94 11.21 4.07
N VAL A 168 -4.69 11.69 5.04
CA VAL A 168 -4.16 12.19 6.30
C VAL A 168 -4.04 11.03 7.28
N VAL A 169 -2.86 10.85 7.82
CA VAL A 169 -2.58 9.75 8.78
C VAL A 169 -2.76 10.28 10.18
N VAL A 170 -3.48 9.52 11.00
CA VAL A 170 -3.78 9.86 12.39
C VAL A 170 -3.36 8.76 13.35
N ASP A 171 -3.06 9.14 14.58
CA ASP A 171 -2.82 8.22 15.69
C ASP A 171 -4.14 7.68 16.28
N GLU A 172 -4.04 6.87 17.36
CA GLU A 172 -5.18 6.29 18.05
C GLU A 172 -6.07 7.32 18.77
N PHE A 173 -5.60 8.55 18.94
CA PHE A 173 -6.35 9.64 19.55
C PHE A 173 -6.96 10.59 18.50
N GLY A 174 -6.75 10.31 17.21
CA GLY A 174 -7.18 11.16 16.11
C GLY A 174 -6.24 12.34 15.82
N GLY A 175 -5.06 12.36 16.43
CA GLY A 175 -4.04 13.38 16.21
C GLY A 175 -3.36 13.21 14.85
N PHE A 176 -3.11 14.31 14.15
CA PHE A 176 -2.38 14.32 12.88
C PHE A 176 -0.92 13.89 13.06
N VAL A 177 -0.52 12.77 12.44
CA VAL A 177 0.86 12.24 12.51
C VAL A 177 1.58 12.23 11.17
N GLY A 178 0.88 12.35 10.06
CA GLY A 178 1.54 12.39 8.75
C GLY A 178 0.59 12.44 7.56
N LEU A 179 1.18 12.52 6.38
CA LEU A 179 0.50 12.54 5.08
C LEU A 179 1.03 11.40 4.23
N ILE A 180 0.15 10.66 3.56
CA ILE A 180 0.54 9.59 2.64
C ILE A 180 -0.17 9.76 1.31
N GLY A 181 0.60 9.73 0.22
CA GLY A 181 0.08 9.77 -1.15
C GLY A 181 0.21 8.42 -1.84
N ALA A 182 -0.56 8.23 -2.89
CA ALA A 182 -0.50 7.02 -3.72
C ALA A 182 0.90 6.81 -4.31
N GLU A 183 1.64 7.88 -4.59
CA GLU A 183 3.02 7.84 -5.08
C GLU A 183 3.97 7.11 -4.11
N ALA A 184 3.75 7.20 -2.80
CA ALA A 184 4.57 6.50 -1.81
C ALA A 184 4.38 4.98 -1.91
N VAL A 185 3.16 4.51 -2.15
CA VAL A 185 2.85 3.09 -2.37
C VAL A 185 3.41 2.61 -3.70
N LEU A 186 3.25 3.40 -4.76
CA LEU A 186 3.81 3.09 -6.08
C LEU A 186 5.34 3.03 -6.06
N ALA A 187 6.00 3.87 -5.25
CA ALA A 187 7.45 3.84 -5.08
C ALA A 187 7.95 2.51 -4.48
N VAL A 188 7.17 1.85 -3.61
CA VAL A 188 7.49 0.51 -3.11
C VAL A 188 7.43 -0.51 -4.26
N LEU A 189 6.35 -0.50 -5.06
CA LEU A 189 6.17 -1.41 -6.19
C LEU A 189 7.27 -1.21 -7.27
N ALA A 190 7.61 0.05 -7.56
CA ALA A 190 8.68 0.37 -8.50
C ALA A 190 10.09 0.06 -7.95
N GLY A 191 10.21 -0.22 -6.65
CA GLY A 191 11.50 -0.50 -6.00
C GLY A 191 12.35 0.74 -5.74
N TRP A 192 11.78 1.91 -5.80
CA TRP A 192 12.45 3.18 -5.48
C TRP A 192 12.47 3.46 -3.97
N TRP A 193 11.58 2.81 -3.23
CA TRP A 193 11.52 2.92 -1.79
C TRP A 193 12.49 1.92 -1.13
N ARG A 194 13.33 2.43 -0.21
CA ARG A 194 14.18 1.60 0.66
C ARG A 194 13.83 1.90 2.11
N LYS A 195 13.50 0.86 2.88
CA LYS A 195 13.35 1.01 4.33
C LYS A 195 14.66 1.57 4.89
N SER A 196 14.61 2.76 5.45
CA SER A 196 15.77 3.32 6.16
C SER A 196 16.00 2.45 7.40
N ASN A 197 17.03 1.61 7.36
CA ASN A 197 17.48 0.91 8.56
C ASN A 197 18.01 1.97 9.52
N LYS A 198 17.23 2.22 10.59
CA LYS A 198 17.72 2.91 11.77
C LYS A 198 18.58 1.98 12.60
#